data_9663e117d0ac29ba97d31de764ad2901
#
_entry.id   9663e117d0ac29ba97d31de764ad2901
#
_cell.length_a   1.000
_cell.length_b   1.000
_cell.length_c   1.000
_cell.angle_alpha   90.00
_cell.angle_beta   90.00
_cell.angle_gamma   90.00
#
_symmetry.space_group_name_H-M   'P 1'
#
loop_
_entity.id
_entity.type
_entity.pdbx_description
1 polymer ?
#
loop_
_entity_poly.entity_id
_entity_poly.type
_entity_poly.pdbx_seq_one_letter_code
_entity_poly.pdbx_strand_id
1 'polypeptide(L)'
;YLAGLEQPIDVMIHNAGIHLEIRHETADGLETNFALHYLAPFVITKLLMPKLSRDRTGRIIFVGSEGYRFAMWGLDLDDLQWEGNKYSGLKAYGAGKLAQLLSMHIFAKELAPYGATINTMHPGMVRTETGKDNGKLYKWYKRNFIDSRSAAPEKSAEALYCLGASTAL
;
A
#
# COMPACT_ATOMS: atom_id res chain seq x y z
N TYR A 1 9.86 2.44 -18.78
CA TYR A 1 9.72 1.06 -19.29
C TYR A 1 8.26 0.60 -19.31
N LEU A 2 7.55 0.54 -18.17
CA LEU A 2 6.16 0.03 -18.10
C LEU A 2 5.16 0.83 -18.95
N ALA A 3 5.33 2.14 -19.06
CA ALA A 3 4.48 2.97 -19.91
C ALA A 3 4.64 2.70 -21.41
N GLY A 4 5.75 2.07 -21.82
CA GLY A 4 6.02 1.66 -23.20
C GLY A 4 5.57 0.23 -23.55
N LEU A 5 4.94 -0.50 -22.62
CA LEU A 5 4.40 -1.83 -22.93
C LEU A 5 3.28 -1.73 -23.97
N GLU A 6 3.31 -2.60 -24.97
CA GLU A 6 2.24 -2.69 -25.97
C GLU A 6 1.03 -3.48 -25.47
N GLN A 7 1.30 -4.49 -24.63
CA GLN A 7 0.25 -5.33 -24.04
C GLN A 7 -0.49 -4.60 -22.93
N PRO A 8 -1.81 -4.77 -22.81
CA PRO A 8 -2.59 -4.23 -21.71
C PRO A 8 -2.20 -4.90 -20.37
N ILE A 9 -2.47 -4.18 -19.29
CA ILE A 9 -2.27 -4.68 -17.93
C ILE A 9 -3.62 -5.15 -17.39
N ASP A 10 -3.73 -6.45 -17.12
CA ASP A 10 -4.97 -7.01 -16.55
C ASP A 10 -5.05 -6.75 -15.04
N VAL A 11 -3.94 -6.94 -14.35
CA VAL A 11 -3.91 -6.79 -12.88
C VAL A 11 -2.67 -6.02 -12.45
N MET A 12 -2.89 -4.98 -11.64
CA MET A 12 -1.82 -4.21 -10.99
C MET A 12 -1.97 -4.33 -9.47
N ILE A 13 -0.95 -4.91 -8.82
CA ILE A 13 -0.96 -5.11 -7.37
C ILE A 13 0.10 -4.22 -6.71
N HIS A 14 -0.34 -3.27 -5.90
CA HIS A 14 0.54 -2.46 -5.06
C HIS A 14 0.77 -3.14 -3.72
N ASN A 15 1.75 -4.03 -3.68
CA ASN A 15 2.07 -4.86 -2.51
C ASN A 15 3.26 -4.32 -1.69
N ALA A 16 4.16 -3.56 -2.30
CA ALA A 16 5.35 -3.07 -1.63
C ALA A 16 5.00 -2.34 -0.33
N GLY A 17 5.75 -2.61 0.72
CA GLY A 17 5.50 -2.02 2.03
C GLY A 17 6.71 -2.09 2.95
N ILE A 18 6.87 -1.07 3.77
CA ILE A 18 7.92 -0.94 4.78
C ILE A 18 7.35 -0.32 6.05
N HIS A 19 7.98 -0.56 7.18
CA HIS A 19 7.70 0.17 8.42
C HIS A 19 9.04 0.62 9.03
N LEU A 20 9.25 1.92 9.10
CA LEU A 20 10.45 2.56 9.64
C LEU A 20 10.11 3.31 10.93
N GLU A 21 10.81 3.00 12.02
CA GLU A 21 10.65 3.68 13.32
C GLU A 21 11.28 5.08 13.32
N ILE A 22 12.31 5.29 12.49
CA ILE A 22 13.06 6.53 12.36
C ILE A 22 12.76 7.12 10.99
N ARG A 23 12.69 8.47 10.93
CA ARG A 23 12.48 9.17 9.67
C ARG A 23 13.66 8.94 8.73
N HIS A 24 13.35 8.45 7.55
CA HIS A 24 14.27 8.32 6.43
C HIS A 24 13.70 9.05 5.23
N GLU A 25 14.58 9.58 4.41
CA GLU A 25 14.25 10.21 3.15
C GLU A 25 14.64 9.33 1.97
N THR A 26 13.84 9.41 0.93
CA THR A 26 14.19 8.87 -0.38
C THR A 26 15.26 9.74 -1.03
N ALA A 27 15.80 9.29 -2.17
CA ALA A 27 16.74 10.11 -2.97
C ALA A 27 16.13 11.44 -3.45
N ASP A 28 14.79 11.52 -3.51
CA ASP A 28 14.05 12.72 -3.90
C ASP A 28 13.69 13.61 -2.69
N GLY A 29 14.19 13.30 -1.48
CA GLY A 29 13.94 14.07 -0.26
C GLY A 29 12.58 13.84 0.38
N LEU A 30 11.86 12.77 0.01
CA LEU A 30 10.52 12.47 0.53
C LEU A 30 10.58 11.52 1.72
N GLU A 31 9.67 11.68 2.70
CA GLU A 31 9.55 10.71 3.80
C GLU A 31 9.18 9.33 3.25
N THR A 32 9.95 8.32 3.66
CA THR A 32 9.96 7.02 2.98
C THR A 32 8.66 6.22 3.17
N ASN A 33 8.02 6.24 4.35
CA ASN A 33 6.73 5.55 4.51
C ASN A 33 5.65 6.18 3.63
N PHE A 34 5.56 7.51 3.59
CA PHE A 34 4.59 8.23 2.76
C PHE A 34 4.87 8.02 1.27
N ALA A 35 6.13 8.14 0.87
CA ALA A 35 6.55 7.93 -0.52
C ALA A 35 6.18 6.53 -1.01
N LEU A 36 6.50 5.48 -0.23
CA LEU A 36 6.30 4.10 -0.65
C LEU A 36 4.83 3.65 -0.56
N HIS A 37 4.10 4.03 0.51
CA HIS A 37 2.74 3.54 0.72
C HIS A 37 1.67 4.31 -0.04
N TYR A 38 1.92 5.58 -0.33
CA TYR A 38 0.93 6.43 -1.00
C TYR A 38 1.43 6.99 -2.33
N LEU A 39 2.52 7.76 -2.32
CA LEU A 39 2.89 8.55 -3.49
C LEU A 39 3.28 7.67 -4.68
N ALA A 40 4.11 6.65 -4.47
CA ALA A 40 4.52 5.74 -5.54
C ALA A 40 3.31 4.95 -6.11
N PRO A 41 2.44 4.29 -5.31
CA PRO A 41 1.22 3.68 -5.82
C PRO A 41 0.31 4.67 -6.56
N PHE A 42 0.17 5.90 -6.07
CA PHE A 42 -0.64 6.93 -6.71
C PHE A 42 -0.10 7.30 -8.09
N VAL A 43 1.19 7.62 -8.18
CA VAL A 43 1.84 8.01 -9.44
C VAL A 43 1.85 6.85 -10.45
N ILE A 44 2.21 5.64 -10.00
CA ILE A 44 2.21 4.45 -10.87
C ILE A 44 0.81 4.18 -11.41
N THR A 45 -0.22 4.26 -10.55
CA THR A 45 -1.62 4.09 -10.98
C THR A 45 -2.00 5.13 -12.03
N LYS A 46 -1.71 6.40 -11.80
CA LYS A 46 -2.01 7.49 -12.75
C LYS A 46 -1.33 7.28 -14.11
N LEU A 47 -0.07 6.89 -14.10
CA LEU A 47 0.71 6.68 -15.32
C LEU A 47 0.28 5.43 -16.11
N LEU A 48 -0.14 4.37 -15.41
CA LEU A 48 -0.45 3.09 -16.03
C LEU A 48 -1.95 2.85 -16.25
N MET A 49 -2.82 3.68 -15.66
CA MET A 49 -4.27 3.58 -15.85
C MET A 49 -4.69 3.50 -17.34
N PRO A 50 -4.10 4.28 -18.29
CA PRO A 50 -4.44 4.18 -19.70
C PRO A 50 -4.06 2.84 -20.35
N LYS A 51 -3.20 2.06 -19.68
CA LYS A 51 -2.74 0.73 -20.13
C LYS A 51 -3.54 -0.43 -19.55
N LEU A 52 -4.48 -0.16 -18.65
CA LEU A 52 -5.33 -1.22 -18.12
C LEU A 52 -6.24 -1.80 -19.20
N SER A 53 -6.50 -3.11 -19.08
CA SER A 53 -7.45 -3.80 -19.94
C SER A 53 -8.84 -3.16 -19.87
N ARG A 54 -9.48 -2.96 -21.03
CA ARG A 54 -10.74 -2.21 -21.15
C ARG A 54 -11.99 -3.09 -21.28
N ASP A 55 -11.82 -4.38 -21.28
CA ASP A 55 -12.88 -5.37 -21.41
C ASP A 55 -13.50 -5.80 -20.06
N ARG A 56 -13.43 -4.92 -19.06
CA ARG A 56 -13.84 -5.13 -17.67
C ARG A 56 -12.96 -6.12 -16.89
N THR A 57 -11.77 -6.43 -17.38
CA THR A 57 -10.81 -7.30 -16.69
C THR A 57 -9.74 -6.53 -15.94
N GLY A 58 -9.53 -5.24 -16.26
CA GLY A 58 -8.52 -4.39 -15.61
C GLY A 58 -8.80 -4.22 -14.12
N ARG A 59 -7.82 -4.59 -13.28
CA ARG A 59 -7.95 -4.56 -11.81
C ARG A 59 -6.74 -3.92 -11.17
N ILE A 60 -7.01 -3.04 -10.21
CA ILE A 60 -5.99 -2.51 -9.31
C ILE A 60 -6.27 -3.05 -7.90
N ILE A 61 -5.24 -3.54 -7.24
CA ILE A 61 -5.35 -4.06 -5.88
C ILE A 61 -4.32 -3.38 -4.99
N PHE A 62 -4.78 -2.70 -3.96
CA PHE A 62 -3.93 -2.18 -2.90
C PHE A 62 -3.85 -3.18 -1.75
N VAL A 63 -2.63 -3.55 -1.37
CA VAL A 63 -2.42 -4.28 -0.12
C VAL A 63 -2.43 -3.27 1.02
N GLY A 64 -3.60 -3.14 1.63
CA GLY A 64 -3.87 -2.26 2.75
C GLY A 64 -3.27 -2.76 4.06
N SER A 65 -3.61 -2.12 5.15
CA SER A 65 -3.20 -2.50 6.50
C SER A 65 -4.14 -1.88 7.53
N GLU A 66 -4.46 -2.60 8.60
CA GLU A 66 -5.09 -2.03 9.80
C GLU A 66 -4.27 -0.88 10.42
N GLY A 67 -2.99 -0.77 10.01
CA GLY A 67 -2.12 0.32 10.43
C GLY A 67 -2.62 1.71 10.06
N TYR A 68 -3.55 1.87 9.12
CA TYR A 68 -4.21 3.15 8.86
C TYR A 68 -4.86 3.76 10.12
N ARG A 69 -5.21 2.91 11.08
CA ARG A 69 -5.79 3.34 12.37
C ARG A 69 -4.83 4.17 13.22
N PHE A 70 -3.53 4.09 13.00
CA PHE A 70 -2.56 4.97 13.66
C PHE A 70 -2.65 6.43 13.20
N ALA A 71 -3.38 6.68 12.10
CA ALA A 71 -3.70 8.02 11.59
C ALA A 71 -5.22 8.30 11.61
N MET A 72 -5.98 7.66 12.52
CA MET A 72 -7.44 7.80 12.62
C MET A 72 -7.91 9.23 12.90
N TRP A 73 -7.02 10.09 13.42
CA TRP A 73 -7.29 11.52 13.65
C TRP A 73 -7.15 12.37 12.38
N GLY A 74 -6.85 11.75 11.24
CA GLY A 74 -6.67 12.37 9.95
C GLY A 74 -5.21 12.51 9.56
N LEU A 75 -5.01 13.11 8.38
CA LEU A 75 -3.70 13.45 7.85
C LEU A 75 -3.38 14.89 8.22
N ASP A 76 -2.18 15.14 8.70
CA ASP A 76 -1.64 16.49 8.82
C ASP A 76 -1.21 16.94 7.42
N LEU A 77 -2.10 17.68 6.74
CA LEU A 77 -1.86 18.10 5.36
C LEU A 77 -0.77 19.16 5.24
N ASP A 78 -0.47 19.86 6.34
CA ASP A 78 0.56 20.89 6.39
C ASP A 78 1.95 20.28 6.66
N ASP A 79 2.02 19.03 7.16
CA ASP A 79 3.29 18.35 7.48
C ASP A 79 3.27 16.85 7.10
N LEU A 80 2.90 16.54 5.87
CA LEU A 80 2.89 15.16 5.33
C LEU A 80 4.30 14.53 5.31
N GLN A 81 5.34 15.34 5.32
CA GLN A 81 6.74 14.89 5.28
C GLN A 81 7.39 14.79 6.64
N TRP A 82 6.67 15.16 7.74
CA TRP A 82 7.19 15.13 9.11
C TRP A 82 8.45 16.00 9.29
N GLU A 83 8.44 17.19 8.73
CA GLU A 83 9.54 18.16 8.84
C GLU A 83 9.42 19.04 10.09
N GLY A 84 8.18 19.37 10.48
CA GLY A 84 7.88 20.22 11.62
C GLY A 84 7.57 19.48 12.91
N ASN A 85 6.98 18.29 12.83
CA ASN A 85 6.52 17.51 13.96
C ASN A 85 7.52 16.44 14.40
N LYS A 86 7.44 16.05 15.68
CA LYS A 86 8.20 14.90 16.17
C LYS A 86 7.78 13.64 15.40
N TYR A 87 8.73 13.02 14.73
CA TYR A 87 8.50 11.82 13.95
C TYR A 87 7.99 10.65 14.80
N SER A 88 7.00 9.96 14.26
CA SER A 88 6.50 8.69 14.78
C SER A 88 6.31 7.71 13.64
N GLY A 89 7.12 6.66 13.58
CA GLY A 89 7.06 5.66 12.51
C GLY A 89 5.67 5.02 12.35
N LEU A 90 4.98 4.74 13.47
CA LEU A 90 3.61 4.21 13.42
C LEU A 90 2.62 5.19 12.80
N LYS A 91 2.70 6.47 13.18
CA LYS A 91 1.81 7.49 12.61
C LYS A 91 2.14 7.77 11.14
N ALA A 92 3.41 7.84 10.77
CA ALA A 92 3.85 8.03 9.39
C ALA A 92 3.43 6.85 8.49
N TYR A 93 3.62 5.62 8.97
CA TYR A 93 3.09 4.41 8.32
C TYR A 93 1.57 4.48 8.15
N GLY A 94 0.87 4.81 9.24
CA GLY A 94 -0.59 4.95 9.24
C GLY A 94 -1.07 6.02 8.28
N ALA A 95 -0.40 7.17 8.22
CA ALA A 95 -0.71 8.26 7.30
C ALA A 95 -0.59 7.81 5.83
N GLY A 96 0.50 7.12 5.48
CA GLY A 96 0.67 6.57 4.13
C GLY A 96 -0.42 5.57 3.76
N LYS A 97 -0.80 4.66 4.68
CA LYS A 97 -1.87 3.68 4.45
C LYS A 97 -3.27 4.32 4.41
N LEU A 98 -3.52 5.35 5.21
CA LEU A 98 -4.77 6.09 5.16
C LEU A 98 -4.89 6.88 3.85
N ALA A 99 -3.84 7.59 3.43
CA ALA A 99 -3.82 8.31 2.16
C ALA A 99 -4.05 7.37 0.97
N GLN A 100 -3.42 6.18 0.97
CA GLN A 100 -3.66 5.14 -0.02
C GLN A 100 -5.14 4.73 -0.07
N LEU A 101 -5.75 4.47 1.08
CA LEU A 101 -7.16 4.07 1.18
C LEU A 101 -8.10 5.18 0.68
N LEU A 102 -7.86 6.43 1.05
CA LEU A 102 -8.66 7.58 0.61
C LEU A 102 -8.55 7.80 -0.91
N SER A 103 -7.37 7.58 -1.49
CA SER A 103 -7.17 7.74 -2.93
C SER A 103 -7.98 6.77 -3.79
N MET A 104 -8.44 5.65 -3.23
CA MET A 104 -9.30 4.69 -3.93
C MET A 104 -10.61 5.31 -4.41
N HIS A 105 -11.19 6.25 -3.66
CA HIS A 105 -12.41 6.95 -4.08
C HIS A 105 -12.20 7.80 -5.33
N ILE A 106 -11.00 8.37 -5.48
CA ILE A 106 -10.61 9.13 -6.66
C ILE A 106 -10.44 8.16 -7.83
N PHE A 107 -9.62 7.13 -7.63
CA PHE A 107 -9.33 6.15 -8.67
C PHE A 107 -10.57 5.36 -9.12
N ALA A 108 -11.49 5.02 -8.22
CA ALA A 108 -12.73 4.34 -8.61
C ALA A 108 -13.54 5.15 -9.61
N LYS A 109 -13.62 6.48 -9.45
CA LYS A 109 -14.28 7.37 -10.40
C LYS A 109 -13.53 7.47 -11.73
N GLU A 110 -12.21 7.58 -11.67
CA GLU A 110 -11.36 7.69 -12.86
C GLU A 110 -11.27 6.39 -13.66
N LEU A 111 -11.40 5.23 -13.01
CA LEU A 111 -11.36 3.91 -13.63
C LEU A 111 -12.69 3.51 -14.28
N ALA A 112 -13.80 4.08 -13.84
CA ALA A 112 -15.13 3.75 -14.36
C ALA A 112 -15.25 3.82 -15.89
N PRO A 113 -14.72 4.82 -16.61
CA PRO A 113 -14.75 4.89 -18.06
C PRO A 113 -13.96 3.75 -18.75
N TYR A 114 -13.00 3.14 -18.06
CA TYR A 114 -12.20 2.03 -18.58
C TYR A 114 -12.83 0.67 -18.29
N GLY A 115 -13.91 0.62 -17.48
CA GLY A 115 -14.49 -0.61 -16.99
C GLY A 115 -13.58 -1.36 -16.00
N ALA A 116 -12.51 -0.72 -15.51
CA ALA A 116 -11.56 -1.28 -14.57
C ALA A 116 -12.01 -1.03 -13.11
N THR A 117 -11.56 -1.87 -12.20
CA THR A 117 -11.90 -1.79 -10.78
C THR A 117 -10.67 -1.54 -9.90
N ILE A 118 -10.90 -0.96 -8.73
CA ILE A 118 -9.89 -0.85 -7.69
C ILE A 118 -10.44 -1.44 -6.38
N ASN A 119 -9.63 -2.29 -5.77
CA ASN A 119 -9.97 -2.93 -4.50
C ASN A 119 -8.79 -2.80 -3.53
N THR A 120 -9.08 -2.90 -2.24
CA THR A 120 -8.06 -3.06 -1.21
C THR A 120 -8.34 -4.31 -0.40
N MET A 121 -7.29 -4.97 0.01
CA MET A 121 -7.39 -6.07 0.96
C MET A 121 -6.42 -5.84 2.11
N HIS A 122 -6.85 -6.20 3.32
CA HIS A 122 -5.97 -6.29 4.46
C HIS A 122 -5.44 -7.73 4.55
N PRO A 123 -4.10 -7.94 4.50
CA PRO A 123 -3.54 -9.29 4.46
C PRO A 123 -3.68 -10.06 5.79
N GLY A 124 -4.26 -9.44 6.82
CA GLY A 124 -4.22 -9.97 8.18
C GLY A 124 -2.85 -9.77 8.84
N MET A 125 -2.65 -10.41 9.97
CA MET A 125 -1.30 -10.54 10.52
C MET A 125 -0.57 -11.64 9.77
N VAL A 126 0.36 -11.24 8.91
CA VAL A 126 1.15 -12.14 8.07
C VAL A 126 2.59 -12.11 8.56
N ARG A 127 3.23 -13.26 8.60
CA ARG A 127 4.65 -13.38 8.92
C ARG A 127 5.47 -12.83 7.77
N THR A 128 6.01 -11.61 7.93
CA THR A 128 6.77 -10.89 6.90
C THR A 128 8.07 -10.33 7.46
N GLU A 129 8.96 -9.94 6.56
CA GLU A 129 10.21 -9.24 6.87
C GLU A 129 10.00 -7.74 7.21
N THR A 130 8.78 -7.22 7.13
CA THR A 130 8.47 -5.81 7.43
C THR A 130 8.96 -5.42 8.82
N GLY A 131 9.70 -4.32 8.90
CA GLY A 131 10.28 -3.81 10.15
C GLY A 131 11.50 -4.60 10.66
N LYS A 132 12.12 -5.44 9.85
CA LYS A 132 13.33 -6.19 10.22
C LYS A 132 14.51 -5.29 10.61
N ASP A 133 14.54 -4.08 10.08
CA ASP A 133 15.61 -3.09 10.31
C ASP A 133 15.35 -2.19 11.54
N ASN A 134 14.18 -2.35 12.19
CA ASN A 134 13.82 -1.63 13.40
C ASN A 134 14.60 -2.14 14.64
N GLY A 135 14.54 -1.38 15.73
CA GLY A 135 15.32 -1.62 16.95
C GLY A 135 15.07 -2.99 17.63
N LYS A 136 15.95 -3.37 18.57
CA LYS A 136 15.90 -4.66 19.26
C LYS A 136 14.59 -4.92 20.00
N LEU A 137 13.99 -3.87 20.59
CA LEU A 137 12.72 -3.96 21.30
C LEU A 137 11.57 -4.28 20.34
N TYR A 138 11.52 -3.63 19.18
CA TYR A 138 10.54 -3.93 18.15
C TYR A 138 10.69 -5.36 17.61
N LYS A 139 11.92 -5.82 17.35
CA LYS A 139 12.19 -7.21 16.92
C LYS A 139 11.73 -8.25 17.94
N TRP A 140 11.96 -7.98 19.23
CA TRP A 140 11.49 -8.84 20.31
C TRP A 140 9.96 -8.88 20.37
N TYR A 141 9.31 -7.72 20.33
CA TYR A 141 7.84 -7.61 20.31
C TYR A 141 7.26 -8.29 19.06
N LYS A 142 7.81 -8.02 17.89
CA LYS A 142 7.39 -8.66 16.63
C LYS A 142 7.44 -10.18 16.73
N ARG A 143 8.58 -10.73 17.13
CA ARG A 143 8.78 -12.18 17.22
C ARG A 143 7.82 -12.86 18.22
N ASN A 144 7.59 -12.26 19.39
CA ASN A 144 6.83 -12.90 20.46
C ASN A 144 5.32 -12.67 20.41
N PHE A 145 4.87 -11.57 19.77
CA PHE A 145 3.46 -11.18 19.77
C PHE A 145 2.85 -11.11 18.38
N ILE A 146 3.59 -10.65 17.38
CA ILE A 146 3.09 -10.53 16.01
C ILE A 146 3.27 -11.86 15.28
N ASP A 147 4.50 -12.35 15.15
CA ASP A 147 4.79 -13.54 14.35
C ASP A 147 4.18 -14.82 14.92
N SER A 148 4.02 -14.91 16.26
CA SER A 148 3.38 -16.04 16.92
C SER A 148 1.89 -16.19 16.60
N ARG A 149 1.24 -15.08 16.20
CA ARG A 149 -0.19 -15.03 15.83
C ARG A 149 -0.40 -14.81 14.33
N SER A 150 0.68 -14.72 13.58
CA SER A 150 0.63 -14.43 12.15
C SER A 150 0.38 -15.68 11.32
N ALA A 151 -0.47 -15.54 10.32
CA ALA A 151 -0.70 -16.57 9.32
C ALA A 151 0.50 -16.70 8.36
N ALA A 152 0.57 -17.83 7.68
CA ALA A 152 1.51 -18.02 6.59
C ALA A 152 1.17 -17.06 5.42
N PRO A 153 2.18 -16.54 4.71
CA PRO A 153 1.98 -15.61 3.59
C PRO A 153 1.08 -16.15 2.48
N GLU A 154 1.04 -17.47 2.31
CA GLU A 154 0.28 -18.16 1.28
C GLU A 154 -1.23 -17.88 1.40
N LYS A 155 -1.78 -17.81 2.61
CA LYS A 155 -3.21 -17.47 2.81
C LYS A 155 -3.56 -16.07 2.31
N SER A 156 -2.66 -15.11 2.50
CA SER A 156 -2.85 -13.77 1.98
C SER A 156 -2.67 -13.71 0.47
N ALA A 157 -1.75 -14.52 -0.07
CA ALA A 157 -1.53 -14.65 -1.51
C ALA A 157 -2.76 -15.26 -2.22
N GLU A 158 -3.43 -16.24 -1.63
CA GLU A 158 -4.69 -16.80 -2.14
C GLU A 158 -5.78 -15.73 -2.28
N ALA A 159 -5.92 -14.85 -1.28
CA ALA A 159 -6.88 -13.74 -1.35
C ALA A 159 -6.52 -12.74 -2.46
N LEU A 160 -5.23 -12.41 -2.63
CA LEU A 160 -4.77 -11.57 -3.74
C LEU A 160 -5.02 -12.22 -5.09
N TYR A 161 -4.77 -13.52 -5.20
CA TYR A 161 -5.04 -14.28 -6.42
C TYR A 161 -6.54 -14.29 -6.74
N CYS A 162 -7.38 -14.51 -5.74
CA CYS A 162 -8.83 -14.46 -5.92
C CYS A 162 -9.28 -13.07 -6.42
N LEU A 163 -8.83 -12.00 -5.80
CA LEU A 163 -9.16 -10.63 -6.22
C LEU A 163 -8.63 -10.29 -7.63
N GLY A 164 -7.46 -10.83 -7.99
CA GLY A 164 -6.82 -10.56 -9.27
C GLY A 164 -7.34 -11.42 -10.43
N ALA A 165 -7.64 -12.69 -10.18
CA ALA A 165 -7.88 -13.69 -11.23
C ALA A 165 -9.30 -14.28 -11.26
N SER A 166 -10.12 -14.08 -10.21
CA SER A 166 -11.49 -14.63 -10.19
C SER A 166 -12.37 -13.99 -11.24
N THR A 167 -13.13 -14.80 -11.95
CA THR A 167 -14.17 -14.36 -12.90
C THR A 167 -15.50 -14.01 -12.21
N ALA A 168 -15.60 -14.25 -10.91
CA ALA A 168 -16.82 -14.01 -10.12
C ALA A 168 -16.88 -12.61 -9.48
N LEU A 169 -15.89 -11.74 -9.74
CA LEU A 169 -15.77 -10.40 -9.19
C LEU A 169 -15.89 -9.34 -10.28
#